data_547c492acb4d1d6aa3a5b8295b6afc31
#
_entry.id   547c492acb4d1d6aa3a5b8295b6afc31
#
_cell.length_a   1.000
_cell.length_b   1.000
_cell.length_c   1.000
_cell.angle_alpha   90.00
_cell.angle_beta   90.00
_cell.angle_gamma   90.00
#
_symmetry.space_group_name_H-M   'P 1'
#
loop_
_entity.id
_entity.type
_entity.pdbx_description
1 polymer ?
#
loop_
_entity_poly.entity_id
_entity_poly.type
_entity_poly.pdbx_seq_one_letter_code
_entity_poly.pdbx_strand_id
1 'polypeptide(L)'
;MLSLLHIENIAVIESADISFDQGFNVLTGETGAGKSIVIDAISAILGERAYRDMIRTGTNKASVRAVFQDVPELAWFADNGVEYDPETVIQREIHLDGKNICRVNGSLVSVSILRKLGIQLINIHGQHDSASLFDEDNHLTFLDAFGDNAALRAEYAEKYDAVAKLRREIDRMTMDEGEKLRRMETLKYQIAEIEKADLEAGEDEQLEERRKILQNAEKLSNGMETAVECLYGGDDSDGASGLLAQAEYALARLAKFSERFSDLHDRVADLMYQVQDVAEEVRDARDDLSYSADELEQIESRLDVIHKLRRKYGVTCEDILAYLEKAKKELDDIEFADDHLERLKKNLKKAEKAAWEAAKNLRKNRKETSAYMSQRILTELAQLDMPRVQFSCEFTETDLTPNGADTVAFYMSANAGEALKPMSKVASGGELARIMLAMKNVLAEKDQVNTLIFDEVDTGVSGRAAQKVAEKLRSVAAHKQVLCVTHLPQLAALANTHLLIAKSERNGRTYTSVTPLDVEGRKRELARIIGGTNITETTLKSAEEMLRV
;
A
#
# COMPACT_ATOMS: atom_id res chain seq x y z
N MET A 1 4.74 -10.15 -13.09
CA MET A 1 6.11 -9.66 -13.36
C MET A 1 6.11 -8.20 -13.75
N LEU A 2 7.20 -7.44 -13.51
CA LEU A 2 7.36 -6.06 -14.01
C LEU A 2 7.65 -6.09 -15.52
N SER A 3 6.79 -5.54 -16.34
CA SER A 3 6.94 -5.53 -17.81
C SER A 3 7.45 -4.20 -18.36
N LEU A 4 7.00 -3.09 -17.79
CA LEU A 4 7.36 -1.75 -18.24
C LEU A 4 7.55 -0.82 -17.03
N LEU A 5 8.59 -0.01 -17.09
CA LEU A 5 8.84 1.09 -16.16
C LEU A 5 9.01 2.39 -16.97
N HIS A 6 8.12 3.33 -16.77
CA HIS A 6 8.23 4.69 -17.30
C HIS A 6 8.69 5.63 -16.19
N ILE A 7 9.76 6.35 -16.43
CA ILE A 7 10.36 7.32 -15.50
C ILE A 7 10.32 8.69 -16.15
N GLU A 8 9.86 9.70 -15.43
CA GLU A 8 9.83 11.09 -15.89
C GLU A 8 10.34 12.04 -14.80
N ASN A 9 11.30 12.88 -15.15
CA ASN A 9 11.88 13.93 -14.29
C ASN A 9 12.46 13.41 -12.96
N ILE A 10 13.18 12.29 -12.99
CA ILE A 10 13.92 11.80 -11.82
C ILE A 10 15.41 12.00 -12.01
N ALA A 11 16.03 12.77 -11.14
CA ALA A 11 17.45 13.09 -11.10
C ALA A 11 17.99 13.49 -12.49
N VAL A 12 18.84 12.68 -13.10
CA VAL A 12 19.39 12.92 -14.45
C VAL A 12 18.55 12.30 -15.58
N ILE A 13 17.47 11.59 -15.26
CA ILE A 13 16.54 11.02 -16.23
C ILE A 13 15.42 12.05 -16.49
N GLU A 14 15.30 12.53 -17.72
CA GLU A 14 14.18 13.38 -18.14
C GLU A 14 12.97 12.53 -18.48
N SER A 15 13.15 11.53 -19.35
CA SER A 15 12.14 10.54 -19.68
C SER A 15 12.83 9.26 -20.13
N ALA A 16 12.36 8.12 -19.63
CA ALA A 16 12.84 6.80 -20.04
C ALA A 16 11.71 5.77 -19.96
N ASP A 17 11.59 4.97 -21.03
CA ASP A 17 10.76 3.78 -21.08
C ASP A 17 11.66 2.55 -21.04
N ILE A 18 11.50 1.70 -20.02
CA ILE A 18 12.32 0.53 -19.80
C ILE A 18 11.42 -0.70 -19.82
N SER A 19 11.60 -1.54 -20.83
CA SER A 19 10.91 -2.82 -20.91
C SER A 19 11.77 -3.92 -20.29
N PHE A 20 11.15 -4.78 -19.49
CA PHE A 20 11.78 -5.93 -18.87
C PHE A 20 11.12 -7.22 -19.37
N ASP A 21 11.94 -8.22 -19.61
CA ASP A 21 11.47 -9.54 -20.02
C ASP A 21 11.43 -10.52 -18.84
N GLN A 22 10.82 -11.65 -19.06
CA GLN A 22 10.92 -12.77 -18.14
C GLN A 22 12.36 -13.28 -18.06
N GLY A 23 12.75 -13.86 -16.94
CA GLY A 23 14.10 -14.40 -16.73
C GLY A 23 15.08 -13.35 -16.21
N PHE A 24 16.33 -13.42 -16.64
CA PHE A 24 17.44 -12.65 -16.10
C PHE A 24 17.68 -11.36 -16.90
N ASN A 25 17.28 -10.23 -16.33
CA ASN A 25 17.50 -8.88 -16.86
C ASN A 25 18.70 -8.25 -16.16
N VAL A 26 19.66 -7.77 -16.91
CA VAL A 26 20.86 -7.11 -16.38
C VAL A 26 20.95 -5.68 -16.88
N LEU A 27 21.23 -4.76 -15.96
CA LEU A 27 21.48 -3.35 -16.24
C LEU A 27 22.98 -3.07 -16.05
N THR A 28 23.64 -2.63 -17.12
CA THR A 28 25.03 -2.17 -17.08
C THR A 28 25.13 -0.69 -17.44
N GLY A 29 26.30 -0.12 -17.27
CA GLY A 29 26.59 1.28 -17.61
C GLY A 29 27.71 1.83 -16.75
N GLU A 30 28.16 3.04 -17.05
CA GLU A 30 29.23 3.70 -16.30
C GLU A 30 28.81 4.01 -14.85
N THR A 31 29.80 4.13 -13.94
CA THR A 31 29.56 4.54 -12.56
C THR A 31 28.92 5.93 -12.55
N GLY A 32 27.83 6.07 -11.81
CA GLY A 32 27.05 7.33 -11.78
C GLY A 32 26.17 7.56 -13.02
N ALA A 33 26.04 6.59 -13.96
CA ALA A 33 25.20 6.73 -15.15
C ALA A 33 23.69 6.73 -14.87
N GLY A 34 23.26 6.49 -13.64
CA GLY A 34 21.85 6.44 -13.28
C GLY A 34 21.33 5.03 -12.98
N LYS A 35 22.23 4.03 -12.80
CA LYS A 35 21.84 2.67 -12.44
C LYS A 35 21.00 2.64 -11.15
N SER A 36 21.47 3.27 -10.09
CA SER A 36 20.75 3.36 -8.82
C SER A 36 19.45 4.15 -8.96
N ILE A 37 19.39 5.13 -9.88
CA ILE A 37 18.16 5.92 -10.11
C ILE A 37 17.02 5.05 -10.65
N VAL A 38 17.31 4.02 -11.44
CA VAL A 38 16.29 3.07 -11.90
C VAL A 38 15.75 2.25 -10.72
N ILE A 39 16.63 1.81 -9.82
CA ILE A 39 16.21 1.11 -8.60
C ILE A 39 15.44 2.03 -7.66
N ASP A 40 15.89 3.28 -7.49
CA ASP A 40 15.18 4.28 -6.70
C ASP A 40 13.78 4.58 -7.25
N ALA A 41 13.64 4.62 -8.58
CA ALA A 41 12.35 4.78 -9.24
C ALA A 41 11.43 3.56 -8.98
N ILE A 42 11.98 2.33 -9.04
CA ILE A 42 11.22 1.13 -8.69
C ILE A 42 10.85 1.14 -7.21
N SER A 43 11.76 1.48 -6.31
CA SER A 43 11.49 1.62 -4.87
C SER A 43 10.39 2.66 -4.60
N ALA A 44 10.43 3.77 -5.31
CA ALA A 44 9.41 4.80 -5.21
C ALA A 44 8.03 4.29 -5.62
N ILE A 45 7.93 3.55 -6.76
CA ILE A 45 6.64 3.03 -7.24
C ILE A 45 6.08 1.93 -6.33
N LEU A 46 6.91 1.26 -5.55
CA LEU A 46 6.51 0.26 -4.56
C LEU A 46 6.06 0.86 -3.22
N GLY A 47 6.05 2.18 -3.09
CA GLY A 47 5.58 2.86 -1.89
C GLY A 47 6.67 3.13 -0.85
N GLU A 48 7.95 2.96 -1.18
CA GLU A 48 9.05 3.36 -0.32
C GLU A 48 9.16 4.89 -0.22
N ARG A 49 9.97 5.36 0.74
CA ARG A 49 10.15 6.80 0.99
C ARG A 49 10.81 7.46 -0.22
N ALA A 50 10.14 8.41 -0.81
CA ALA A 50 10.69 9.23 -1.88
C ALA A 50 11.15 10.58 -1.32
N TYR A 51 12.33 11.04 -1.71
CA TYR A 51 12.93 12.28 -1.28
C TYR A 51 12.77 13.36 -2.36
N ARG A 52 12.76 14.63 -1.97
CA ARG A 52 12.62 15.76 -2.90
C ARG A 52 13.80 15.91 -3.85
N ASP A 53 14.97 15.47 -3.44
CA ASP A 53 16.21 15.44 -4.24
C ASP A 53 16.15 14.44 -5.41
N MET A 54 15.21 13.50 -5.39
CA MET A 54 14.92 12.67 -6.55
C MET A 54 14.33 13.48 -7.73
N ILE A 55 13.71 14.63 -7.47
CA ILE A 55 13.09 15.43 -8.53
C ILE A 55 14.17 16.14 -9.33
N ARG A 56 14.11 16.03 -10.67
CA ARG A 56 15.05 16.67 -11.59
C ARG A 56 15.09 18.18 -11.37
N THR A 57 16.29 18.73 -11.23
CA THR A 57 16.50 20.18 -11.07
C THR A 57 15.85 20.96 -12.20
N GLY A 58 15.00 21.91 -11.83
CA GLY A 58 14.26 22.77 -12.78
C GLY A 58 12.87 22.21 -13.16
N THR A 59 12.40 21.14 -12.52
CA THR A 59 11.03 20.63 -12.66
C THR A 59 10.29 20.68 -11.32
N ASN A 60 8.96 20.72 -11.36
CA ASN A 60 8.12 20.82 -10.16
C ASN A 60 7.63 19.46 -9.66
N LYS A 61 7.74 18.42 -10.49
CA LYS A 61 7.32 17.07 -10.18
C LYS A 61 8.16 16.02 -10.90
N ALA A 62 8.25 14.85 -10.29
CA ALA A 62 8.70 13.61 -10.90
C ALA A 62 7.55 12.62 -10.98
N SER A 63 7.56 11.73 -11.97
CA SER A 63 6.55 10.70 -12.16
C SER A 63 7.20 9.37 -12.46
N VAL A 64 6.67 8.31 -11.84
CA VAL A 64 7.01 6.92 -12.17
C VAL A 64 5.72 6.18 -12.44
N ARG A 65 5.73 5.37 -13.50
CA ARG A 65 4.65 4.45 -13.84
C ARG A 65 5.24 3.07 -14.10
N ALA A 66 4.65 2.05 -13.50
CA ALA A 66 5.04 0.67 -13.71
C ALA A 66 3.84 -0.16 -14.15
N VAL A 67 4.07 -1.09 -15.08
CA VAL A 67 3.09 -2.06 -15.54
C VAL A 67 3.55 -3.43 -15.08
N PHE A 68 2.70 -4.12 -14.36
CA PHE A 68 2.92 -5.48 -13.89
C PHE A 68 1.98 -6.42 -14.64
N GLN A 69 2.52 -7.50 -15.20
CA GLN A 69 1.75 -8.56 -15.87
C GLN A 69 1.64 -9.79 -14.98
N ASP A 70 0.58 -10.56 -15.19
CA ASP A 70 0.29 -11.80 -14.46
C ASP A 70 0.30 -11.61 -12.93
N VAL A 71 -0.27 -10.51 -12.46
CA VAL A 71 -0.47 -10.27 -11.04
C VAL A 71 -1.59 -11.21 -10.56
N PRO A 72 -1.38 -12.02 -9.51
CA PRO A 72 -2.46 -12.83 -8.95
C PRO A 72 -3.54 -11.95 -8.30
N GLU A 73 -4.75 -12.47 -8.16
CA GLU A 73 -5.82 -11.78 -7.44
C GLU A 73 -5.50 -11.78 -5.94
N LEU A 74 -4.84 -10.71 -5.50
CA LEU A 74 -4.47 -10.51 -4.10
C LEU A 74 -5.67 -9.96 -3.32
N ALA A 75 -5.86 -10.40 -2.09
CA ALA A 75 -6.88 -9.86 -1.19
C ALA A 75 -6.78 -8.34 -1.03
N TRP A 76 -5.58 -7.78 -1.21
CA TRP A 76 -5.32 -6.36 -1.16
C TRP A 76 -6.25 -5.53 -2.07
N PHE A 77 -6.62 -6.02 -3.25
CA PHE A 77 -7.50 -5.29 -4.18
C PHE A 77 -8.89 -5.10 -3.58
N ALA A 78 -9.49 -6.18 -3.08
CA ALA A 78 -10.80 -6.14 -2.43
C ALA A 78 -10.79 -5.30 -1.14
N ASP A 79 -9.76 -5.48 -0.30
CA ASP A 79 -9.61 -4.77 0.98
C ASP A 79 -9.49 -3.24 0.82
N ASN A 80 -9.04 -2.77 -0.35
CA ASN A 80 -8.81 -1.35 -0.60
C ASN A 80 -9.73 -0.76 -1.68
N GLY A 81 -10.73 -1.52 -2.14
CA GLY A 81 -11.71 -1.07 -3.13
C GLY A 81 -11.11 -0.70 -4.49
N VAL A 82 -10.00 -1.35 -4.87
CA VAL A 82 -9.33 -1.17 -6.16
C VAL A 82 -9.75 -2.30 -7.09
N GLU A 83 -10.16 -1.96 -8.30
CA GLU A 83 -10.50 -2.96 -9.30
C GLU A 83 -9.27 -3.80 -9.66
N TYR A 84 -9.42 -5.13 -9.57
CA TYR A 84 -8.37 -6.07 -9.93
C TYR A 84 -8.22 -6.19 -11.45
N ASP A 85 -6.99 -6.13 -11.92
CA ASP A 85 -6.62 -6.43 -13.30
C ASP A 85 -5.30 -7.23 -13.27
N PRO A 86 -5.19 -8.38 -13.97
CA PRO A 86 -3.94 -9.10 -14.14
C PRO A 86 -2.80 -8.24 -14.69
N GLU A 87 -3.13 -7.22 -15.52
CA GLU A 87 -2.22 -6.17 -15.93
C GLU A 87 -2.38 -4.96 -14.99
N THR A 88 -1.71 -5.02 -13.84
CA THR A 88 -1.79 -3.97 -12.83
C THR A 88 -0.87 -2.81 -13.16
N VAL A 89 -1.44 -1.61 -13.27
CA VAL A 89 -0.72 -0.36 -13.52
C VAL A 89 -0.60 0.43 -12.23
N ILE A 90 0.63 0.72 -11.81
CA ILE A 90 0.93 1.57 -10.66
C ILE A 90 1.55 2.88 -11.16
N GLN A 91 1.09 4.00 -10.62
CA GLN A 91 1.64 5.33 -10.92
C GLN A 91 1.88 6.10 -9.62
N ARG A 92 3.02 6.78 -9.53
CA ARG A 92 3.32 7.69 -8.44
C ARG A 92 3.88 9.01 -8.97
N GLU A 93 3.28 10.11 -8.53
CA GLU A 93 3.79 11.47 -8.75
C GLU A 93 4.32 12.03 -7.45
N ILE A 94 5.52 12.59 -7.50
CA ILE A 94 6.22 13.21 -6.36
C ILE A 94 6.38 14.69 -6.67
N HIS A 95 5.83 15.56 -5.84
CA HIS A 95 5.84 17.01 -6.03
C HIS A 95 6.82 17.70 -5.08
N LEU A 96 7.39 18.83 -5.51
CA LEU A 96 8.30 19.64 -4.69
C LEU A 96 7.65 20.17 -3.40
N ASP A 97 6.34 20.39 -3.39
CA ASP A 97 5.57 20.78 -2.20
C ASP A 97 5.42 19.66 -1.17
N GLY A 98 5.90 18.45 -1.50
CA GLY A 98 5.84 17.26 -0.64
C GLY A 98 4.62 16.37 -0.87
N LYS A 99 3.69 16.75 -1.74
CA LYS A 99 2.57 15.90 -2.12
C LYS A 99 3.04 14.68 -2.88
N ASN A 100 2.45 13.52 -2.56
CA ASN A 100 2.62 12.28 -3.27
C ASN A 100 1.25 11.80 -3.74
N ILE A 101 1.09 11.60 -5.04
CA ILE A 101 -0.14 11.09 -5.64
C ILE A 101 0.14 9.69 -6.14
N CYS A 102 -0.49 8.69 -5.54
CA CYS A 102 -0.34 7.29 -5.93
C CYS A 102 -1.65 6.78 -6.53
N ARG A 103 -1.54 6.01 -7.61
CA ARG A 103 -2.68 5.36 -8.28
C ARG A 103 -2.35 3.91 -8.55
N VAL A 104 -3.33 3.03 -8.37
CA VAL A 104 -3.30 1.63 -8.78
C VAL A 104 -4.54 1.39 -9.64
N ASN A 105 -4.36 0.95 -10.87
CA ASN A 105 -5.43 0.78 -11.87
C ASN A 105 -6.34 2.02 -11.97
N GLY A 106 -5.74 3.24 -11.91
CA GLY A 106 -6.45 4.51 -11.92
C GLY A 106 -7.00 4.97 -10.58
N SER A 107 -7.20 4.09 -9.61
CA SER A 107 -7.72 4.40 -8.27
C SER A 107 -6.67 5.06 -7.39
N LEU A 108 -7.05 6.13 -6.68
CA LEU A 108 -6.18 6.83 -5.74
C LEU A 108 -5.97 6.00 -4.47
N VAL A 109 -4.70 5.84 -4.08
CA VAL A 109 -4.33 5.14 -2.84
C VAL A 109 -3.30 5.94 -2.05
N SER A 110 -3.22 5.73 -0.73
CA SER A 110 -2.15 6.33 0.07
C SER A 110 -0.82 5.59 -0.14
N VAL A 111 0.30 6.25 0.18
CA VAL A 111 1.64 5.64 0.10
C VAL A 111 1.73 4.39 0.98
N SER A 112 1.11 4.39 2.15
CA SER A 112 1.09 3.25 3.07
C SER A 112 0.31 2.05 2.53
N ILE A 113 -0.78 2.30 1.82
CA ILE A 113 -1.58 1.27 1.13
C ILE A 113 -0.79 0.73 -0.06
N LEU A 114 -0.17 1.63 -0.86
CA LEU A 114 0.68 1.24 -1.98
C LEU A 114 1.85 0.34 -1.52
N ARG A 115 2.50 0.67 -0.40
CA ARG A 115 3.60 -0.13 0.15
C ARG A 115 3.18 -1.57 0.47
N LYS A 116 1.97 -1.77 1.01
CA LYS A 116 1.44 -3.11 1.27
C LYS A 116 1.23 -3.94 -0.01
N LEU A 117 0.95 -3.29 -1.14
CA LEU A 117 0.92 -3.96 -2.43
C LEU A 117 2.35 -4.21 -2.94
N GLY A 118 3.21 -3.19 -2.86
CA GLY A 118 4.59 -3.23 -3.38
C GLY A 118 5.39 -4.43 -2.89
N ILE A 119 5.33 -4.74 -1.60
CA ILE A 119 6.03 -5.89 -0.99
C ILE A 119 5.52 -7.25 -1.49
N GLN A 120 4.31 -7.31 -2.08
CA GLN A 120 3.75 -8.53 -2.67
C GLN A 120 4.08 -8.67 -4.17
N LEU A 121 4.56 -7.62 -4.82
CA LEU A 121 4.87 -7.59 -6.26
C LEU A 121 6.37 -7.76 -6.55
N ILE A 122 7.23 -7.06 -5.80
CA ILE A 122 8.68 -7.08 -5.99
C ILE A 122 9.37 -7.17 -4.64
N ASN A 123 10.43 -7.97 -4.61
CA ASN A 123 11.39 -7.99 -3.51
C ASN A 123 12.71 -7.37 -3.99
N ILE A 124 13.14 -6.26 -3.37
CA ILE A 124 14.38 -5.55 -3.71
C ILE A 124 15.46 -5.98 -2.73
N HIS A 125 16.53 -6.52 -3.25
CA HIS A 125 17.72 -6.97 -2.53
C HIS A 125 18.87 -5.99 -2.76
N GLY A 126 18.94 -4.93 -1.97
CA GLY A 126 19.95 -3.87 -2.06
C GLY A 126 20.65 -3.59 -0.73
N GLN A 127 21.41 -2.49 -0.71
CA GLN A 127 22.23 -2.08 0.43
C GLN A 127 21.41 -1.84 1.71
N HIS A 128 20.17 -1.32 1.58
CA HIS A 128 19.29 -1.08 2.73
C HIS A 128 18.67 -2.37 3.29
N ASP A 129 18.45 -3.37 2.47
CA ASP A 129 17.89 -4.66 2.85
C ASP A 129 18.92 -5.56 3.55
N SER A 130 20.19 -5.33 3.25
CA SER A 130 21.29 -6.00 3.94
C SER A 130 21.26 -5.68 5.44
N ALA A 131 20.88 -4.46 5.82
CA ALA A 131 20.75 -4.07 7.21
C ALA A 131 19.68 -4.88 7.96
N SER A 132 18.57 -5.24 7.29
CA SER A 132 17.48 -6.00 7.92
C SER A 132 17.86 -7.44 8.28
N LEU A 133 18.73 -8.07 7.48
CA LEU A 133 19.24 -9.43 7.76
C LEU A 133 20.29 -9.47 8.87
N PHE A 134 20.94 -8.32 9.17
CA PHE A 134 21.86 -8.20 10.30
C PHE A 134 21.18 -7.79 11.59
N ASP A 135 19.94 -7.34 11.51
CA ASP A 135 19.13 -6.97 12.66
C ASP A 135 18.55 -8.24 13.30
N GLU A 136 19.02 -8.55 14.50
CA GLU A 136 18.63 -9.74 15.26
C GLU A 136 17.11 -9.77 15.51
N ASP A 137 16.46 -8.62 15.60
CA ASP A 137 15.00 -8.52 15.81
C ASP A 137 14.19 -9.09 14.64
N ASN A 138 14.77 -9.15 13.46
CA ASN A 138 14.13 -9.70 12.25
C ASN A 138 14.37 -11.21 12.06
N HIS A 139 15.34 -11.82 12.73
CA HIS A 139 15.72 -13.20 12.48
C HIS A 139 14.59 -14.21 12.73
N LEU A 140 13.78 -13.97 13.76
CA LEU A 140 12.61 -14.79 14.04
C LEU A 140 11.58 -14.69 12.89
N THR A 141 11.37 -13.50 12.34
CA THR A 141 10.44 -13.26 11.24
C THR A 141 10.91 -14.00 9.98
N PHE A 142 12.20 -13.95 9.68
CA PHE A 142 12.77 -14.71 8.55
C PHE A 142 12.64 -16.22 8.72
N LEU A 143 12.89 -16.73 9.93
CA LEU A 143 12.72 -18.15 10.21
C LEU A 143 11.26 -18.60 10.06
N ASP A 144 10.31 -17.81 10.57
CA ASP A 144 8.89 -18.08 10.47
C ASP A 144 8.37 -17.96 9.02
N ALA A 145 8.91 -17.03 8.23
CA ALA A 145 8.59 -16.92 6.80
C ALA A 145 9.10 -18.11 5.99
N PHE A 146 10.27 -18.65 6.35
CA PHE A 146 10.82 -19.84 5.72
C PHE A 146 10.08 -21.13 6.14
N GLY A 147 9.59 -21.19 7.37
CA GLY A 147 8.87 -22.34 7.92
C GLY A 147 7.38 -22.37 7.53
N ASP A 148 6.82 -23.57 7.40
CA ASP A 148 5.38 -23.75 7.24
C ASP A 148 4.74 -23.89 8.62
N ASN A 149 4.72 -22.80 9.40
CA ASN A 149 4.26 -22.76 10.79
C ASN A 149 3.06 -21.85 11.04
N ALA A 150 2.37 -21.41 9.98
CA ALA A 150 1.25 -20.48 10.06
C ALA A 150 0.14 -20.96 11.02
N ALA A 151 -0.20 -22.26 10.97
CA ALA A 151 -1.19 -22.85 11.86
C ALA A 151 -0.76 -22.83 13.34
N LEU A 152 0.49 -23.19 13.64
CA LEU A 152 1.04 -23.16 15.01
C LEU A 152 1.15 -21.74 15.54
N ARG A 153 1.48 -20.77 14.68
CA ARG A 153 1.51 -19.34 15.04
C ARG A 153 0.10 -18.83 15.34
N ALA A 154 -0.88 -19.22 14.53
CA ALA A 154 -2.27 -18.84 14.76
C ALA A 154 -2.82 -19.44 16.07
N GLU A 155 -2.52 -20.72 16.33
CA GLU A 155 -2.88 -21.38 17.59
C GLU A 155 -2.22 -20.67 18.80
N TYR A 156 -0.93 -20.39 18.73
CA TYR A 156 -0.24 -19.65 19.77
C TYR A 156 -0.82 -18.26 19.97
N ALA A 157 -1.05 -17.50 18.89
CA ALA A 157 -1.61 -16.15 18.93
C ALA A 157 -2.97 -16.13 19.65
N GLU A 158 -3.86 -17.09 19.36
CA GLU A 158 -5.15 -17.22 20.06
C GLU A 158 -4.96 -17.40 21.57
N LYS A 159 -4.02 -18.27 21.99
CA LYS A 159 -3.75 -18.52 23.41
C LYS A 159 -3.07 -17.34 24.09
N TYR A 160 -2.13 -16.68 23.38
CA TYR A 160 -1.48 -15.46 23.87
C TYR A 160 -2.46 -14.30 24.03
N ASP A 161 -3.37 -14.11 23.07
CA ASP A 161 -4.40 -13.08 23.16
C ASP A 161 -5.32 -13.28 24.38
N ALA A 162 -5.62 -14.53 24.72
CA ALA A 162 -6.36 -14.84 25.94
C ALA A 162 -5.56 -14.44 27.20
N VAL A 163 -4.25 -14.72 27.25
CA VAL A 163 -3.37 -14.27 28.32
C VAL A 163 -3.28 -12.76 28.39
N ALA A 164 -3.08 -12.10 27.25
CA ALA A 164 -2.96 -10.65 27.17
C ALA A 164 -4.25 -9.91 27.57
N LYS A 165 -5.42 -10.49 27.26
CA LYS A 165 -6.72 -9.98 27.72
C LYS A 165 -6.84 -10.09 29.24
N LEU A 166 -6.56 -11.25 29.79
CA LEU A 166 -6.65 -11.49 31.23
C LEU A 166 -5.66 -10.62 32.03
N ARG A 167 -4.42 -10.46 31.54
CA ARG A 167 -3.43 -9.55 32.17
C ARG A 167 -3.93 -8.10 32.18
N ARG A 168 -4.41 -7.59 31.03
CA ARG A 168 -4.97 -6.23 30.96
C ARG A 168 -6.17 -6.03 31.87
N GLU A 169 -7.01 -7.05 32.02
CA GLU A 169 -8.19 -7.00 32.89
C GLU A 169 -7.75 -6.96 34.36
N ILE A 170 -6.78 -7.80 34.75
CA ILE A 170 -6.18 -7.81 36.09
C ILE A 170 -5.48 -6.48 36.42
N ASP A 171 -4.67 -5.94 35.49
CA ASP A 171 -3.96 -4.67 35.64
C ASP A 171 -4.91 -3.50 35.89
N ARG A 172 -6.08 -3.47 35.20
CA ARG A 172 -7.12 -2.46 35.44
C ARG A 172 -7.76 -2.58 36.83
N MET A 173 -7.91 -3.81 37.33
CA MET A 173 -8.51 -4.05 38.64
C MET A 173 -7.54 -3.81 39.80
N THR A 174 -6.23 -3.82 39.52
CA THR A 174 -5.18 -3.54 40.51
C THR A 174 -4.75 -2.08 40.55
N MET A 175 -5.46 -1.17 39.83
CA MET A 175 -5.22 0.26 39.91
C MET A 175 -5.37 0.80 41.32
N ASP A 176 -4.55 1.80 41.66
CA ASP A 176 -4.62 2.53 42.94
C ASP A 176 -6.05 3.06 43.19
N GLU A 177 -6.51 3.08 44.44
CA GLU A 177 -7.88 3.47 44.82
C GLU A 177 -8.29 4.83 44.22
N GLY A 178 -7.34 5.77 44.15
CA GLY A 178 -7.57 7.08 43.52
C GLY A 178 -7.78 7.03 42.00
N GLU A 179 -7.08 6.14 41.30
CA GLU A 179 -7.28 5.92 39.84
C GLU A 179 -8.57 5.15 39.59
N LYS A 180 -8.91 4.18 40.43
CA LYS A 180 -10.16 3.42 40.39
C LYS A 180 -11.37 4.34 40.48
N LEU A 181 -11.36 5.27 41.45
CA LEU A 181 -12.45 6.23 41.62
C LEU A 181 -12.61 7.15 40.39
N ARG A 182 -11.50 7.69 39.89
CA ARG A 182 -11.51 8.52 38.65
C ARG A 182 -12.01 7.76 37.46
N ARG A 183 -11.61 6.50 37.32
CA ARG A 183 -12.05 5.64 36.22
C ARG A 183 -13.54 5.36 36.30
N MET A 184 -14.06 5.04 37.49
CA MET A 184 -15.50 4.87 37.76
C MET A 184 -16.30 6.11 37.37
N GLU A 185 -15.86 7.32 37.79
CA GLU A 185 -16.52 8.57 37.46
C GLU A 185 -16.53 8.81 35.93
N THR A 186 -15.41 8.55 35.27
CA THR A 186 -15.31 8.69 33.80
C THR A 186 -16.25 7.74 33.09
N LEU A 187 -16.28 6.46 33.47
CA LEU A 187 -17.17 5.46 32.88
C LEU A 187 -18.64 5.81 33.10
N LYS A 188 -19.02 6.23 34.32
CA LYS A 188 -20.38 6.69 34.61
C LYS A 188 -20.81 7.85 33.72
N TYR A 189 -19.90 8.81 33.48
CA TYR A 189 -20.16 9.92 32.57
C TYR A 189 -20.34 9.44 31.10
N GLN A 190 -19.44 8.59 30.61
CA GLN A 190 -19.48 8.09 29.24
C GLN A 190 -20.73 7.24 28.96
N ILE A 191 -21.09 6.37 29.89
CA ILE A 191 -22.32 5.55 29.84
C ILE A 191 -23.53 6.47 29.76
N ALA A 192 -23.63 7.45 30.67
CA ALA A 192 -24.76 8.38 30.69
C ALA A 192 -24.86 9.25 29.42
N GLU A 193 -23.71 9.63 28.82
CA GLU A 193 -23.67 10.39 27.56
C GLU A 193 -24.20 9.56 26.39
N ILE A 194 -23.80 8.28 26.29
CA ILE A 194 -24.25 7.41 25.19
C ILE A 194 -25.72 6.99 25.39
N GLU A 195 -26.11 6.60 26.62
CA GLU A 195 -27.50 6.21 26.92
C GLU A 195 -28.48 7.35 26.68
N LYS A 196 -28.10 8.59 27.05
CA LYS A 196 -28.90 9.77 26.77
C LYS A 196 -29.16 10.00 25.28
N ALA A 197 -28.24 9.54 24.43
CA ALA A 197 -28.38 9.69 23.00
C ALA A 197 -29.33 8.66 22.38
N ASP A 198 -29.65 7.57 23.08
CA ASP A 198 -30.61 6.54 22.67
C ASP A 198 -30.43 6.11 21.21
N LEU A 199 -29.21 5.53 20.93
CA LEU A 199 -28.80 5.14 19.60
C LEU A 199 -29.36 3.77 19.22
N GLU A 200 -29.75 3.62 17.97
CA GLU A 200 -30.11 2.33 17.37
C GLU A 200 -29.00 1.85 16.40
N ALA A 201 -28.87 0.52 16.28
CA ALA A 201 -27.93 -0.07 15.34
C ALA A 201 -28.34 0.25 13.89
N GLY A 202 -27.40 0.76 13.08
CA GLY A 202 -27.67 1.17 11.69
C GLY A 202 -28.44 2.48 11.53
N GLU A 203 -28.71 3.19 12.62
CA GLU A 203 -29.44 4.47 12.59
C GLU A 203 -28.72 5.51 11.72
N ASP A 204 -27.41 5.59 11.80
CA ASP A 204 -26.60 6.54 11.03
C ASP A 204 -26.72 6.28 9.52
N GLU A 205 -26.70 5.04 9.07
CA GLU A 205 -26.84 4.69 7.66
C GLU A 205 -28.24 5.02 7.15
N GLN A 206 -29.27 4.68 7.90
CA GLN A 206 -30.68 4.97 7.56
C GLN A 206 -30.94 6.48 7.49
N LEU A 207 -30.44 7.24 8.47
CA LEU A 207 -30.58 8.68 8.48
C LEU A 207 -29.80 9.36 7.36
N GLU A 208 -28.59 8.88 7.04
CA GLU A 208 -27.81 9.40 5.91
C GLU A 208 -28.47 9.12 4.56
N GLU A 209 -29.05 7.94 4.38
CA GLU A 209 -29.82 7.63 3.18
C GLU A 209 -31.06 8.51 3.08
N ARG A 210 -31.81 8.64 4.17
CA ARG A 210 -33.00 9.48 4.22
C ARG A 210 -32.66 10.96 4.00
N ARG A 211 -31.59 11.48 4.60
CA ARG A 211 -31.07 12.83 4.36
C ARG A 211 -30.79 13.07 2.87
N LYS A 212 -30.10 12.14 2.20
CA LYS A 212 -29.82 12.25 0.75
C LYS A 212 -31.09 12.35 -0.07
N ILE A 213 -32.11 11.54 0.26
CA ILE A 213 -33.41 11.59 -0.42
C ILE A 213 -34.06 12.97 -0.21
N LEU A 214 -34.13 13.44 1.03
CA LEU A 214 -34.74 14.73 1.36
C LEU A 214 -33.97 15.92 0.77
N GLN A 215 -32.63 15.91 0.78
CA GLN A 215 -31.82 16.96 0.14
C GLN A 215 -32.02 17.02 -1.38
N ASN A 216 -32.26 15.86 -2.02
CA ASN A 216 -32.63 15.85 -3.42
C ASN A 216 -34.03 16.38 -3.65
N ALA A 217 -34.98 16.02 -2.78
CA ALA A 217 -36.33 16.54 -2.83
C ALA A 217 -36.38 18.06 -2.56
N GLU A 218 -35.57 18.58 -1.63
CA GLU A 218 -35.38 20.00 -1.40
C GLU A 218 -34.92 20.75 -2.66
N LYS A 219 -33.86 20.23 -3.32
CA LYS A 219 -33.34 20.84 -4.55
C LYS A 219 -34.38 20.84 -5.68
N LEU A 220 -35.16 19.76 -5.80
CA LEU A 220 -36.24 19.66 -6.76
C LEU A 220 -37.36 20.66 -6.42
N SER A 221 -37.80 20.73 -5.16
CA SER A 221 -38.79 21.66 -4.68
C SER A 221 -38.41 23.12 -4.94
N ASN A 222 -37.18 23.51 -4.57
CA ASN A 222 -36.66 24.86 -4.80
C ASN A 222 -36.55 25.19 -6.30
N GLY A 223 -36.14 24.21 -7.09
CA GLY A 223 -36.04 24.34 -8.55
C GLY A 223 -37.44 24.54 -9.18
N MET A 224 -38.43 23.76 -8.75
CA MET A 224 -39.82 23.88 -9.21
C MET A 224 -40.45 25.21 -8.76
N GLU A 225 -40.20 25.65 -7.51
CA GLU A 225 -40.67 26.94 -7.00
C GLU A 225 -40.13 28.10 -7.84
N THR A 226 -38.80 28.09 -8.11
CA THR A 226 -38.19 29.09 -9.00
C THR A 226 -38.79 29.05 -10.41
N ALA A 227 -39.06 27.85 -10.94
CA ALA A 227 -39.70 27.72 -12.25
C ALA A 227 -41.14 28.28 -12.26
N VAL A 228 -41.94 27.98 -11.22
CA VAL A 228 -43.29 28.52 -11.06
C VAL A 228 -43.26 30.05 -10.93
N GLU A 229 -42.36 30.62 -10.12
CA GLU A 229 -42.18 32.08 -10.01
C GLU A 229 -41.82 32.72 -11.35
N CYS A 230 -40.93 32.13 -12.12
CA CYS A 230 -40.56 32.64 -13.43
C CYS A 230 -41.71 32.56 -14.45
N LEU A 231 -42.51 31.50 -14.41
CA LEU A 231 -43.61 31.29 -15.36
C LEU A 231 -44.87 32.04 -14.99
N TYR A 232 -45.28 32.00 -13.70
CA TYR A 232 -46.55 32.53 -13.24
C TYR A 232 -46.43 33.92 -12.62
N GLY A 233 -45.27 34.23 -12.00
CA GLY A 233 -44.99 35.43 -11.25
C GLY A 233 -44.98 35.20 -9.75
N GLY A 234 -44.46 36.16 -9.01
CA GLY A 234 -44.41 36.21 -7.55
C GLY A 234 -44.85 37.59 -7.04
N ASP A 235 -44.62 37.83 -5.75
CA ASP A 235 -45.07 39.09 -5.10
C ASP A 235 -44.51 40.36 -5.76
N ASP A 236 -43.32 40.28 -6.39
CA ASP A 236 -42.59 41.41 -6.99
C ASP A 236 -42.45 41.32 -8.53
N SER A 237 -43.01 40.30 -9.20
CA SER A 237 -42.84 40.11 -10.64
C SER A 237 -44.07 39.50 -11.31
N ASP A 238 -44.37 39.99 -12.52
CA ASP A 238 -45.52 39.51 -13.31
C ASP A 238 -45.32 38.12 -13.94
N GLY A 239 -44.12 37.53 -13.85
CA GLY A 239 -43.76 36.28 -14.54
C GLY A 239 -43.97 36.31 -16.06
N ALA A 240 -43.64 35.20 -16.71
CA ALA A 240 -43.82 35.09 -18.16
C ALA A 240 -45.30 35.18 -18.57
N SER A 241 -46.22 34.57 -17.80
CA SER A 241 -47.65 34.60 -18.05
C SER A 241 -48.20 36.02 -17.96
N GLY A 242 -47.81 36.81 -16.94
CA GLY A 242 -48.24 38.20 -16.79
C GLY A 242 -47.68 39.11 -17.90
N LEU A 243 -46.41 38.90 -18.29
CA LEU A 243 -45.82 39.65 -19.39
C LEU A 243 -46.50 39.33 -20.75
N LEU A 244 -46.85 38.06 -20.96
CA LEU A 244 -47.59 37.64 -22.16
C LEU A 244 -49.02 38.22 -22.15
N ALA A 245 -49.70 38.28 -20.98
CA ALA A 245 -51.01 38.90 -20.86
C ALA A 245 -50.95 40.41 -21.16
N GLN A 246 -49.92 41.13 -20.75
CA GLN A 246 -49.72 42.53 -21.12
C GLN A 246 -49.50 42.69 -22.62
N ALA A 247 -48.72 41.79 -23.24
CA ALA A 247 -48.49 41.79 -24.69
C ALA A 247 -49.76 41.46 -25.45
N GLU A 248 -50.54 40.47 -25.00
CA GLU A 248 -51.83 40.09 -25.57
C GLU A 248 -52.81 41.27 -25.54
N TYR A 249 -52.95 41.89 -24.34
CA TYR A 249 -53.80 43.08 -24.18
C TYR A 249 -53.39 44.23 -25.15
N ALA A 250 -52.10 44.48 -25.31
CA ALA A 250 -51.61 45.50 -26.23
C ALA A 250 -51.94 45.14 -27.67
N LEU A 251 -51.77 43.89 -28.08
CA LEU A 251 -52.08 43.41 -29.43
C LEU A 251 -53.58 43.37 -29.71
N ALA A 252 -54.42 43.03 -28.74
CA ALA A 252 -55.89 43.07 -28.85
C ALA A 252 -56.42 44.46 -29.25
N ARG A 253 -55.75 45.50 -28.79
CA ARG A 253 -56.13 46.90 -29.18
C ARG A 253 -55.72 47.18 -30.63
N LEU A 254 -54.67 46.54 -31.13
CA LEU A 254 -54.16 46.72 -32.51
C LEU A 254 -54.87 45.79 -33.51
N ALA A 255 -55.39 44.67 -33.09
CA ALA A 255 -56.09 43.67 -33.90
C ALA A 255 -57.25 44.27 -34.68
N LYS A 256 -57.89 45.35 -34.15
CA LYS A 256 -58.97 46.07 -34.83
C LYS A 256 -58.55 46.82 -36.10
N PHE A 257 -57.25 47.00 -36.31
CA PHE A 257 -56.73 47.81 -37.39
C PHE A 257 -56.07 46.97 -38.53
N SER A 258 -55.76 45.70 -38.29
CA SER A 258 -55.12 44.84 -39.30
C SER A 258 -55.21 43.38 -38.88
N GLU A 259 -55.56 42.51 -39.83
CA GLU A 259 -55.60 41.03 -39.70
C GLU A 259 -54.27 40.45 -39.21
N ARG A 260 -53.15 41.02 -39.63
CA ARG A 260 -51.82 40.66 -39.17
C ARG A 260 -51.63 40.81 -37.66
N PHE A 261 -52.25 41.82 -37.05
CA PHE A 261 -52.18 41.99 -35.58
C PHE A 261 -53.19 41.08 -34.88
N SER A 262 -54.28 40.67 -35.53
CA SER A 262 -55.17 39.62 -35.03
C SER A 262 -54.45 38.29 -34.93
N ASP A 263 -53.73 37.88 -36.00
CA ASP A 263 -52.94 36.65 -36.01
C ASP A 263 -51.82 36.64 -34.93
N LEU A 264 -51.18 37.81 -34.71
CA LEU A 264 -50.17 37.95 -33.65
C LEU A 264 -50.78 37.91 -32.26
N HIS A 265 -51.97 38.50 -32.06
CA HIS A 265 -52.73 38.41 -30.82
C HIS A 265 -53.06 36.96 -30.49
N ASP A 266 -53.62 36.20 -31.45
CA ASP A 266 -54.02 34.80 -31.23
C ASP A 266 -52.80 33.92 -30.89
N ARG A 267 -51.69 34.16 -31.57
CA ARG A 267 -50.43 33.45 -31.25
C ARG A 267 -49.89 33.77 -29.88
N VAL A 268 -49.99 35.00 -29.39
CA VAL A 268 -49.54 35.36 -28.06
C VAL A 268 -50.50 34.80 -27.01
N ALA A 269 -51.81 34.78 -27.29
CA ALA A 269 -52.81 34.14 -26.44
C ALA A 269 -52.51 32.62 -26.30
N ASP A 270 -52.25 31.95 -27.41
CA ASP A 270 -51.88 30.52 -27.40
C ASP A 270 -50.60 30.25 -26.55
N LEU A 271 -49.56 31.08 -26.73
CA LEU A 271 -48.33 30.97 -25.91
C LEU A 271 -48.61 31.22 -24.42
N MET A 272 -49.48 32.18 -24.10
CA MET A 272 -49.87 32.46 -22.69
C MET A 272 -50.53 31.24 -22.07
N TYR A 273 -51.49 30.60 -22.78
CA TYR A 273 -52.15 29.39 -22.28
C TYR A 273 -51.15 28.24 -22.12
N GLN A 274 -50.22 28.05 -23.07
CA GLN A 274 -49.17 27.03 -22.95
C GLN A 274 -48.27 27.29 -21.75
N VAL A 275 -47.88 28.53 -21.47
CA VAL A 275 -47.07 28.88 -20.28
C VAL A 275 -47.84 28.63 -18.99
N GLN A 276 -49.16 28.94 -18.96
CA GLN A 276 -50.01 28.65 -17.81
C GLN A 276 -50.14 27.15 -17.54
N ASP A 277 -50.34 26.36 -18.60
CA ASP A 277 -50.46 24.90 -18.52
C ASP A 277 -49.17 24.29 -17.96
N VAL A 278 -48.02 24.69 -18.50
CA VAL A 278 -46.71 24.23 -17.98
C VAL A 278 -46.49 24.66 -16.54
N ALA A 279 -46.93 25.89 -16.16
CA ALA A 279 -46.79 26.36 -14.79
C ALA A 279 -47.66 25.55 -13.80
N GLU A 280 -48.87 25.15 -14.22
CA GLU A 280 -49.76 24.27 -13.44
C GLU A 280 -49.13 22.87 -13.31
N GLU A 281 -48.63 22.28 -14.41
CA GLU A 281 -47.94 20.97 -14.36
C GLU A 281 -46.75 20.98 -13.40
N VAL A 282 -45.93 22.04 -13.40
CA VAL A 282 -44.80 22.17 -12.47
C VAL A 282 -45.28 22.35 -11.03
N ARG A 283 -46.36 23.06 -10.82
CA ARG A 283 -46.98 23.24 -9.47
C ARG A 283 -47.50 21.91 -8.93
N ASP A 284 -48.24 21.18 -9.75
CA ASP A 284 -48.77 19.87 -9.38
C ASP A 284 -47.63 18.90 -9.05
N ALA A 285 -46.57 18.87 -9.88
CA ALA A 285 -45.37 18.05 -9.63
C ALA A 285 -44.65 18.44 -8.32
N ARG A 286 -44.64 19.74 -7.96
CA ARG A 286 -44.09 20.20 -6.69
C ARG A 286 -44.96 19.75 -5.50
N ASP A 287 -46.28 19.87 -5.63
CA ASP A 287 -47.22 19.53 -4.55
C ASP A 287 -47.30 18.01 -4.31
N ASP A 288 -47.02 17.20 -5.35
CA ASP A 288 -46.86 15.74 -5.24
C ASP A 288 -45.52 15.35 -4.56
N LEU A 289 -44.54 16.26 -4.47
CA LEU A 289 -43.25 15.99 -3.86
C LEU A 289 -43.37 15.96 -2.33
N SER A 290 -43.21 14.81 -1.71
CA SER A 290 -43.20 14.64 -0.26
C SER A 290 -41.90 15.18 0.36
N TYR A 291 -41.73 16.50 0.39
CA TYR A 291 -40.63 17.18 1.06
C TYR A 291 -41.07 17.76 2.39
N SER A 292 -40.33 17.50 3.44
CA SER A 292 -40.50 18.10 4.76
C SER A 292 -39.19 18.73 5.22
N ALA A 293 -39.13 20.04 5.28
CA ALA A 293 -37.99 20.78 5.82
C ALA A 293 -37.74 20.44 7.29
N ASP A 294 -38.82 20.30 8.05
CA ASP A 294 -38.77 19.95 9.48
C ASP A 294 -38.16 18.55 9.68
N GLU A 295 -38.48 17.59 8.80
CA GLU A 295 -37.91 16.25 8.86
C GLU A 295 -36.38 16.30 8.56
N LEU A 296 -35.98 17.08 7.57
CA LEU A 296 -34.57 17.24 7.22
C LEU A 296 -33.80 17.89 8.39
N GLU A 297 -34.30 18.92 9.00
CA GLU A 297 -33.71 19.59 10.17
C GLU A 297 -33.59 18.63 11.36
N GLN A 298 -34.59 17.80 11.60
CA GLN A 298 -34.57 16.78 12.65
C GLN A 298 -33.46 15.73 12.37
N ILE A 299 -33.37 15.26 11.12
CA ILE A 299 -32.33 14.29 10.71
C ILE A 299 -30.94 14.88 10.85
N GLU A 300 -30.74 16.12 10.40
CA GLU A 300 -29.42 16.79 10.51
C GLU A 300 -29.03 17.00 11.98
N SER A 301 -29.98 17.44 12.81
CA SER A 301 -29.79 17.57 14.25
C SER A 301 -29.44 16.23 14.90
N ARG A 302 -30.14 15.16 14.51
CA ARG A 302 -29.88 13.80 15.02
C ARG A 302 -28.52 13.27 14.56
N LEU A 303 -28.18 13.46 13.29
CA LEU A 303 -26.84 13.09 12.73
C LEU A 303 -25.70 13.87 13.42
N ASP A 304 -25.92 15.14 13.77
CA ASP A 304 -24.92 15.93 14.50
C ASP A 304 -24.62 15.33 15.89
N VAL A 305 -25.64 14.82 16.57
CA VAL A 305 -25.48 14.09 17.85
C VAL A 305 -24.68 12.81 17.62
N ILE A 306 -25.05 12.00 16.61
CA ILE A 306 -24.35 10.76 16.25
C ILE A 306 -22.90 11.05 15.89
N HIS A 307 -22.61 12.05 15.06
CA HIS A 307 -21.27 12.44 14.67
C HIS A 307 -20.39 12.87 15.86
N LYS A 308 -20.98 13.57 16.86
CA LYS A 308 -20.25 13.92 18.09
C LYS A 308 -19.84 12.68 18.87
N LEU A 309 -20.70 11.68 18.95
CA LEU A 309 -20.42 10.43 19.64
C LEU A 309 -19.44 9.55 18.86
N ARG A 310 -19.57 9.49 17.52
CA ARG A 310 -18.63 8.77 16.64
C ARG A 310 -17.20 9.25 16.82
N ARG A 311 -16.95 10.54 16.96
CA ARG A 311 -15.62 11.10 17.20
C ARG A 311 -14.99 10.63 18.51
N LYS A 312 -15.81 10.20 19.48
CA LYS A 312 -15.35 9.82 20.81
C LYS A 312 -15.29 8.31 21.04
N TYR A 313 -16.25 7.57 20.48
CA TYR A 313 -16.56 6.22 20.94
C TYR A 313 -16.52 5.13 19.86
N GLY A 314 -16.64 5.46 18.57
CA GLY A 314 -16.64 4.45 17.50
C GLY A 314 -16.88 5.05 16.12
N VAL A 315 -16.82 4.24 15.08
CA VAL A 315 -16.98 4.67 13.69
C VAL A 315 -18.44 4.55 13.24
N THR A 316 -19.19 3.58 13.79
CA THR A 316 -20.61 3.34 13.50
C THR A 316 -21.45 3.39 14.77
N CYS A 317 -22.77 3.41 14.65
CA CYS A 317 -23.68 3.29 15.80
C CYS A 317 -23.48 1.95 16.53
N GLU A 318 -23.23 0.87 15.79
CA GLU A 318 -22.91 -0.44 16.36
C GLU A 318 -21.63 -0.40 17.20
N ASP A 319 -20.57 0.27 16.71
CA ASP A 319 -19.33 0.42 17.44
C ASP A 319 -19.53 1.18 18.76
N ILE A 320 -20.37 2.23 18.74
CA ILE A 320 -20.69 3.02 19.92
C ILE A 320 -21.48 2.18 20.93
N LEU A 321 -22.47 1.41 20.46
CA LEU A 321 -23.25 0.51 21.30
C LEU A 321 -22.36 -0.63 21.86
N ALA A 322 -21.46 -1.17 21.06
CA ALA A 322 -20.49 -2.15 21.54
C ALA A 322 -19.52 -1.53 22.58
N TYR A 323 -19.14 -0.26 22.40
CA TYR A 323 -18.37 0.47 23.40
C TYR A 323 -19.17 0.68 24.70
N LEU A 324 -20.46 1.01 24.60
CA LEU A 324 -21.34 1.16 25.76
C LEU A 324 -21.42 -0.12 26.59
N GLU A 325 -21.64 -1.26 25.94
CA GLU A 325 -21.69 -2.56 26.63
C GLU A 325 -20.36 -2.89 27.29
N LYS A 326 -19.25 -2.57 26.63
CA LYS A 326 -17.93 -2.73 27.19
C LYS A 326 -17.67 -1.81 28.41
N ALA A 327 -18.13 -0.55 28.34
CA ALA A 327 -18.00 0.41 29.41
C ALA A 327 -18.83 0.01 30.63
N LYS A 328 -20.07 -0.48 30.43
CA LYS A 328 -20.93 -1.03 31.49
C LYS A 328 -20.28 -2.21 32.18
N LYS A 329 -19.78 -3.16 31.38
CA LYS A 329 -19.08 -4.33 31.92
C LYS A 329 -17.84 -3.94 32.72
N GLU A 330 -17.08 -2.95 32.24
CA GLU A 330 -15.90 -2.46 32.95
C GLU A 330 -16.28 -1.78 34.27
N LEU A 331 -17.40 -1.06 34.30
CA LEU A 331 -17.92 -0.43 35.52
C LEU A 331 -18.35 -1.48 36.55
N ASP A 332 -19.11 -2.50 36.12
CA ASP A 332 -19.53 -3.61 36.98
C ASP A 332 -18.34 -4.37 37.53
N ASP A 333 -17.32 -4.62 36.69
CA ASP A 333 -16.08 -5.29 37.12
C ASP A 333 -15.33 -4.50 38.18
N ILE A 334 -15.39 -3.16 38.13
CA ILE A 334 -14.77 -2.29 39.13
C ILE A 334 -15.58 -2.29 40.44
N GLU A 335 -16.89 -2.32 40.39
CA GLU A 335 -17.78 -2.29 41.58
C GLU A 335 -17.79 -3.60 42.36
N PHE A 336 -17.54 -4.74 41.70
CA PHE A 336 -17.54 -6.08 42.31
C PHE A 336 -16.16 -6.75 42.33
N ALA A 337 -15.12 -5.96 42.59
CA ALA A 337 -13.73 -6.25 42.19
C ALA A 337 -13.02 -7.46 42.85
N ASP A 338 -13.31 -7.84 44.10
CA ASP A 338 -12.40 -8.76 44.84
C ASP A 338 -12.56 -10.24 44.45
N ASP A 339 -13.80 -10.75 44.40
CA ASP A 339 -14.07 -12.13 43.95
C ASP A 339 -13.76 -12.37 42.47
N HIS A 340 -13.96 -11.32 41.65
CA HIS A 340 -13.68 -11.38 40.24
C HIS A 340 -12.17 -11.41 39.96
N LEU A 341 -11.38 -10.63 40.69
CA LEU A 341 -9.92 -10.61 40.58
C LEU A 341 -9.30 -11.99 40.88
N GLU A 342 -9.76 -12.66 41.91
CA GLU A 342 -9.31 -14.02 42.23
C GLU A 342 -9.64 -15.03 41.09
N ARG A 343 -10.82 -14.93 40.52
CA ARG A 343 -11.23 -15.76 39.36
C ARG A 343 -10.39 -15.47 38.13
N LEU A 344 -10.11 -14.19 37.84
CA LEU A 344 -9.27 -13.78 36.73
C LEU A 344 -7.83 -14.31 36.92
N LYS A 345 -7.23 -14.19 38.09
CA LYS A 345 -5.91 -14.75 38.39
C LYS A 345 -5.83 -16.26 38.19
N LYS A 346 -6.89 -16.98 38.58
CA LYS A 346 -6.98 -18.44 38.34
C LYS A 346 -7.11 -18.78 36.86
N ASN A 347 -7.89 -17.99 36.10
CA ASN A 347 -8.04 -18.17 34.66
C ASN A 347 -6.75 -17.80 33.94
N LEU A 348 -6.04 -16.75 34.37
CA LEU A 348 -4.73 -16.36 33.84
C LEU A 348 -3.72 -17.51 33.95
N LYS A 349 -3.59 -18.13 35.14
CA LYS A 349 -2.69 -19.29 35.29
C LYS A 349 -2.99 -20.44 34.34
N LYS A 350 -4.28 -20.70 34.05
CA LYS A 350 -4.68 -21.74 33.11
C LYS A 350 -4.35 -21.32 31.66
N ALA A 351 -4.63 -20.07 31.28
CA ALA A 351 -4.33 -19.53 29.97
C ALA A 351 -2.83 -19.49 29.70
N GLU A 352 -2.02 -19.06 30.69
CA GLU A 352 -0.56 -19.08 30.61
C GLU A 352 -0.02 -20.49 30.36
N LYS A 353 -0.53 -21.49 31.09
CA LYS A 353 -0.13 -22.88 30.85
C LYS A 353 -0.43 -23.32 29.40
N ALA A 354 -1.62 -23.01 28.90
CA ALA A 354 -1.98 -23.35 27.53
C ALA A 354 -1.11 -22.60 26.50
N ALA A 355 -0.83 -21.31 26.73
CA ALA A 355 0.05 -20.52 25.87
C ALA A 355 1.49 -21.06 25.88
N TRP A 356 2.01 -21.47 27.04
CA TRP A 356 3.33 -22.10 27.15
C TRP A 356 3.41 -23.46 26.42
N GLU A 357 2.36 -24.26 26.44
CA GLU A 357 2.30 -25.51 25.68
C GLU A 357 2.30 -25.24 24.16
N ALA A 358 1.51 -24.27 23.70
CA ALA A 358 1.52 -23.85 22.30
C ALA A 358 2.89 -23.25 21.90
N ALA A 359 3.53 -22.44 22.76
CA ALA A 359 4.86 -21.90 22.54
C ALA A 359 5.92 -23.01 22.41
N LYS A 360 5.84 -24.07 23.22
CA LYS A 360 6.75 -25.24 23.11
C LYS A 360 6.60 -25.97 21.78
N ASN A 361 5.38 -26.16 21.31
CA ASN A 361 5.11 -26.76 20.02
C ASN A 361 5.67 -25.89 18.87
N LEU A 362 5.43 -24.60 18.93
CA LEU A 362 5.98 -23.63 17.98
C LEU A 362 7.50 -23.63 17.98
N ARG A 363 8.13 -23.61 19.16
CA ARG A 363 9.60 -23.72 19.33
C ARG A 363 10.15 -24.99 18.72
N LYS A 364 9.50 -26.14 18.93
CA LYS A 364 9.93 -27.40 18.33
C LYS A 364 9.95 -27.31 16.81
N ASN A 365 8.87 -26.84 16.22
CA ASN A 365 8.78 -26.64 14.77
C ASN A 365 9.84 -25.65 14.26
N ARG A 366 10.04 -24.52 14.95
CA ARG A 366 11.09 -23.54 14.62
C ARG A 366 12.50 -24.14 14.65
N LYS A 367 12.80 -25.01 15.62
CA LYS A 367 14.08 -25.71 15.68
C LYS A 367 14.28 -26.67 14.52
N GLU A 368 13.25 -27.42 14.14
CA GLU A 368 13.27 -28.29 12.95
C GLU A 368 13.45 -27.48 11.67
N THR A 369 12.70 -26.40 11.53
CA THR A 369 12.82 -25.43 10.43
C THR A 369 14.21 -24.81 10.36
N SER A 370 14.78 -24.41 11.50
CA SER A 370 16.11 -23.79 11.56
C SER A 370 17.23 -24.75 11.13
N ALA A 371 17.11 -26.02 11.50
CA ALA A 371 18.07 -27.04 11.07
C ALA A 371 18.02 -27.22 9.53
N TYR A 372 16.80 -27.30 8.97
CA TYR A 372 16.63 -27.40 7.52
C TYR A 372 17.12 -26.12 6.78
N MET A 373 16.75 -24.93 7.28
CA MET A 373 17.20 -23.65 6.74
C MET A 373 18.72 -23.53 6.77
N SER A 374 19.35 -23.91 7.88
CA SER A 374 20.81 -23.90 8.03
C SER A 374 21.48 -24.79 7.00
N GLN A 375 20.98 -26.01 6.81
CA GLN A 375 21.51 -26.93 5.80
C GLN A 375 21.38 -26.36 4.39
N ARG A 376 20.23 -25.73 4.07
CA ARG A 376 20.03 -25.10 2.76
C ARG A 376 21.00 -23.94 2.54
N ILE A 377 21.16 -23.04 3.55
CA ILE A 377 22.10 -21.92 3.48
C ILE A 377 23.55 -22.43 3.27
N LEU A 378 23.97 -23.44 4.01
CA LEU A 378 25.32 -24.03 3.85
C LEU A 378 25.50 -24.64 2.46
N THR A 379 24.50 -25.30 1.91
CA THR A 379 24.52 -25.82 0.53
C THR A 379 24.70 -24.70 -0.49
N GLU A 380 23.95 -23.61 -0.34
CA GLU A 380 24.05 -22.43 -1.21
C GLU A 380 25.44 -21.78 -1.13
N LEU A 381 25.95 -21.61 0.10
CA LEU A 381 27.28 -21.03 0.32
C LEU A 381 28.38 -21.88 -0.28
N ALA A 382 28.27 -23.21 -0.23
CA ALA A 382 29.20 -24.10 -0.89
C ALA A 382 29.23 -23.92 -2.43
N GLN A 383 28.04 -23.68 -3.04
CA GLN A 383 27.94 -23.37 -4.47
C GLN A 383 28.56 -22.00 -4.81
N LEU A 384 28.60 -21.07 -3.88
CA LEU A 384 29.21 -19.74 -4.01
C LEU A 384 30.70 -19.71 -3.61
N ASP A 385 31.38 -20.88 -3.63
CA ASP A 385 32.82 -21.05 -3.31
C ASP A 385 33.16 -20.74 -1.84
N MET A 386 32.20 -21.03 -0.92
CA MET A 386 32.36 -20.85 0.53
C MET A 386 32.02 -22.13 1.32
N PRO A 387 32.69 -23.27 1.05
CA PRO A 387 32.33 -24.57 1.64
C PRO A 387 32.72 -24.72 3.12
N ARG A 388 33.45 -23.74 3.70
CA ARG A 388 33.96 -23.80 5.07
C ARG A 388 33.16 -22.97 6.06
N VAL A 389 32.17 -22.26 5.58
CA VAL A 389 31.29 -21.44 6.42
C VAL A 389 30.49 -22.33 7.37
N GLN A 390 30.33 -21.89 8.59
CA GLN A 390 29.41 -22.47 9.55
C GLN A 390 28.28 -21.49 9.81
N PHE A 391 27.04 -22.00 9.92
CA PHE A 391 25.85 -21.21 10.22
C PHE A 391 24.97 -21.97 11.22
N SER A 392 24.47 -21.27 12.23
CA SER A 392 23.49 -21.80 13.18
C SER A 392 22.48 -20.73 13.59
N CYS A 393 21.30 -21.19 14.03
CA CYS A 393 20.29 -20.36 14.65
C CYS A 393 20.31 -20.63 16.15
N GLU A 394 20.63 -19.61 16.92
CA GLU A 394 20.62 -19.68 18.39
C GLU A 394 19.28 -19.23 18.93
N PHE A 395 18.70 -20.05 19.82
CA PHE A 395 17.41 -19.81 20.45
C PHE A 395 17.61 -19.40 21.90
N THR A 396 17.07 -18.23 22.27
CA THR A 396 17.02 -17.79 23.65
C THR A 396 15.57 -17.79 24.13
N GLU A 397 15.31 -18.45 25.26
CA GLU A 397 13.98 -18.47 25.87
C GLU A 397 13.67 -17.12 26.50
N THR A 398 12.44 -16.64 26.26
CA THR A 398 11.93 -15.38 26.78
C THR A 398 10.57 -15.61 27.44
N ASP A 399 10.03 -14.57 28.06
CA ASP A 399 8.62 -14.56 28.44
C ASP A 399 7.71 -14.67 27.22
N LEU A 400 6.43 -14.98 27.47
CA LEU A 400 5.42 -15.01 26.43
C LEU A 400 5.29 -13.63 25.75
N THR A 401 5.54 -13.58 24.44
CA THR A 401 5.40 -12.40 23.59
C THR A 401 4.34 -12.65 22.50
N PRO A 402 3.88 -11.65 21.76
CA PRO A 402 2.97 -11.88 20.61
C PRO A 402 3.50 -12.87 19.57
N ASN A 403 4.83 -13.02 19.48
CA ASN A 403 5.52 -13.84 18.48
C ASN A 403 6.00 -15.21 19.02
N GLY A 404 5.69 -15.55 20.25
CA GLY A 404 6.18 -16.78 20.89
C GLY A 404 6.91 -16.50 22.20
N ALA A 405 7.63 -17.52 22.69
CA ALA A 405 8.45 -17.43 23.91
C ALA A 405 9.95 -17.62 23.58
N ASP A 406 10.36 -17.22 22.39
CA ASP A 406 11.72 -17.32 21.89
C ASP A 406 12.16 -16.07 21.15
N THR A 407 13.43 -15.71 21.31
CA THR A 407 14.17 -14.92 20.32
C THR A 407 15.11 -15.83 19.55
N VAL A 408 15.38 -15.47 18.30
CA VAL A 408 16.27 -16.23 17.41
C VAL A 408 17.32 -15.27 16.88
N ALA A 409 18.60 -15.67 17.00
CA ALA A 409 19.70 -14.94 16.40
C ALA A 409 20.50 -15.85 15.47
N PHE A 410 20.88 -15.32 14.30
CA PHE A 410 21.72 -16.03 13.33
C PHE A 410 23.18 -15.82 13.66
N TYR A 411 23.88 -16.93 13.81
CA TYR A 411 25.31 -16.99 14.10
C TYR A 411 26.05 -17.65 12.95
N MET A 412 27.22 -17.13 12.65
CA MET A 412 28.04 -17.72 11.61
C MET A 412 29.53 -17.52 11.86
N SER A 413 30.33 -18.33 11.13
CA SER A 413 31.76 -18.16 11.00
C SER A 413 32.15 -18.37 9.54
N ALA A 414 32.93 -17.45 8.97
CA ALA A 414 33.40 -17.53 7.59
C ALA A 414 34.56 -18.51 7.44
N ASN A 415 35.33 -18.73 8.50
CA ASN A 415 36.55 -19.51 8.49
C ASN A 415 36.43 -20.77 9.37
N ALA A 416 37.02 -21.87 8.89
CA ALA A 416 37.09 -23.10 9.68
C ALA A 416 37.94 -22.89 10.97
N GLY A 417 37.38 -23.25 12.12
CA GLY A 417 38.07 -23.15 13.40
C GLY A 417 37.86 -21.83 14.17
N GLU A 418 37.19 -20.87 13.58
CA GLU A 418 36.72 -19.66 14.30
C GLU A 418 35.41 -19.93 15.03
N ALA A 419 35.24 -19.29 16.18
CA ALA A 419 34.01 -19.37 16.93
C ALA A 419 32.85 -18.69 16.15
N LEU A 420 31.65 -19.26 16.24
CA LEU A 420 30.43 -18.64 15.74
C LEU A 420 30.21 -17.28 16.41
N LYS A 421 29.90 -16.27 15.62
CA LYS A 421 29.58 -14.91 16.08
C LYS A 421 28.23 -14.48 15.51
N PRO A 422 27.52 -13.55 16.17
CA PRO A 422 26.35 -12.94 15.58
C PRO A 422 26.65 -12.45 14.17
N MET A 423 25.73 -12.66 13.25
CA MET A 423 25.91 -12.31 11.85
C MET A 423 26.24 -10.82 11.64
N SER A 424 25.72 -9.95 12.49
CA SER A 424 26.02 -8.52 12.54
C SER A 424 27.50 -8.18 12.80
N LYS A 425 28.29 -9.13 13.33
CA LYS A 425 29.73 -8.98 13.64
C LYS A 425 30.66 -9.70 12.66
N VAL A 426 30.13 -10.35 11.66
CA VAL A 426 30.91 -11.05 10.63
C VAL A 426 31.23 -10.07 9.51
N ALA A 427 32.51 -9.71 9.36
CA ALA A 427 32.91 -8.63 8.45
C ALA A 427 33.97 -9.07 7.44
N SER A 428 33.55 -9.19 6.17
CA SER A 428 34.39 -8.77 5.03
C SER A 428 33.46 -8.51 3.84
N GLY A 429 33.67 -7.42 3.08
CA GLY A 429 32.72 -6.95 2.07
C GLY A 429 32.31 -7.99 1.02
N GLY A 430 33.25 -8.76 0.44
CA GLY A 430 32.93 -9.73 -0.61
C GLY A 430 32.37 -11.06 -0.10
N GLU A 431 32.75 -11.49 1.10
CA GLU A 431 32.17 -12.67 1.75
C GLU A 431 30.74 -12.36 2.17
N LEU A 432 30.52 -11.18 2.71
CA LEU A 432 29.21 -10.71 3.14
C LEU A 432 28.20 -10.69 1.99
N ALA A 433 28.57 -10.17 0.83
CA ALA A 433 27.70 -10.15 -0.35
C ALA A 433 27.26 -11.57 -0.77
N ARG A 434 28.16 -12.54 -0.73
CA ARG A 434 27.84 -13.95 -1.05
C ARG A 434 26.95 -14.60 0.00
N ILE A 435 27.20 -14.33 1.28
CA ILE A 435 26.36 -14.80 2.39
C ILE A 435 24.95 -14.25 2.24
N MET A 436 24.83 -12.96 1.97
CA MET A 436 23.55 -12.30 1.73
C MET A 436 22.80 -12.90 0.55
N LEU A 437 23.50 -13.13 -0.55
CA LEU A 437 22.92 -13.78 -1.72
C LEU A 437 22.41 -15.19 -1.40
N ALA A 438 23.22 -16.01 -0.71
CA ALA A 438 22.81 -17.36 -0.31
C ALA A 438 21.58 -17.36 0.59
N MET A 439 21.58 -16.51 1.62
CA MET A 439 20.44 -16.40 2.53
C MET A 439 19.17 -15.92 1.81
N LYS A 440 19.29 -14.87 1.02
CA LYS A 440 18.17 -14.32 0.25
C LYS A 440 17.61 -15.33 -0.74
N ASN A 441 18.48 -16.10 -1.39
CA ASN A 441 18.06 -17.15 -2.30
C ASN A 441 17.24 -18.23 -1.58
N VAL A 442 17.70 -18.67 -0.41
CA VAL A 442 16.99 -19.68 0.40
C VAL A 442 15.64 -19.14 0.89
N LEU A 443 15.59 -17.89 1.34
CA LEU A 443 14.35 -17.26 1.78
C LEU A 443 13.37 -17.01 0.62
N ALA A 444 13.89 -16.61 -0.55
CA ALA A 444 13.08 -16.34 -1.74
C ALA A 444 12.43 -17.59 -2.37
N GLU A 445 12.93 -18.81 -2.08
CA GLU A 445 12.33 -20.05 -2.59
C GLU A 445 10.87 -20.23 -2.13
N LYS A 446 10.52 -19.73 -0.97
CA LYS A 446 9.16 -19.78 -0.39
C LYS A 446 8.38 -18.47 -0.56
N ASP A 447 9.01 -17.44 -1.09
CA ASP A 447 8.38 -16.15 -1.34
C ASP A 447 7.48 -16.25 -2.58
N GLN A 448 6.24 -15.83 -2.46
CA GLN A 448 5.27 -15.81 -3.56
C GLN A 448 5.55 -14.69 -4.58
N VAL A 449 6.54 -13.84 -4.30
CA VAL A 449 6.91 -12.71 -5.17
C VAL A 449 7.62 -13.22 -6.43
N ASN A 450 7.11 -12.81 -7.58
CA ASN A 450 7.60 -13.28 -8.89
C ASN A 450 8.76 -12.45 -9.44
N THR A 451 9.05 -11.27 -8.88
CA THR A 451 10.11 -10.37 -9.36
C THR A 451 11.10 -10.07 -8.24
N LEU A 452 12.37 -10.38 -8.47
CA LEU A 452 13.49 -10.12 -7.55
C LEU A 452 14.44 -9.11 -8.18
N ILE A 453 14.84 -8.11 -7.41
CA ILE A 453 15.82 -7.11 -7.83
C ILE A 453 17.07 -7.26 -6.97
N PHE A 454 18.22 -7.41 -7.61
CA PHE A 454 19.51 -7.50 -6.96
C PHE A 454 20.35 -6.27 -7.31
N ASP A 455 20.56 -5.42 -6.32
CA ASP A 455 21.46 -4.26 -6.42
C ASP A 455 22.73 -4.52 -5.63
N GLU A 456 23.89 -4.13 -6.20
CA GLU A 456 25.21 -4.28 -5.59
C GLU A 456 25.60 -5.72 -5.18
N VAL A 457 24.98 -6.74 -5.79
CA VAL A 457 25.29 -8.16 -5.51
C VAL A 457 26.72 -8.54 -5.90
N ASP A 458 27.35 -7.71 -6.69
CA ASP A 458 28.72 -7.84 -7.22
C ASP A 458 29.77 -7.07 -6.41
N THR A 459 29.39 -6.36 -5.34
CA THR A 459 30.31 -5.61 -4.49
C THR A 459 31.28 -6.56 -3.78
N GLY A 460 32.59 -6.37 -4.01
CA GLY A 460 33.65 -7.20 -3.44
C GLY A 460 33.74 -8.63 -3.98
N VAL A 461 33.04 -8.93 -5.08
CA VAL A 461 33.08 -10.24 -5.75
C VAL A 461 33.85 -10.14 -7.05
N SER A 462 34.73 -11.10 -7.34
CA SER A 462 35.51 -11.10 -8.58
C SER A 462 35.86 -12.54 -9.03
N GLY A 463 36.32 -12.67 -10.27
CA GLY A 463 36.83 -13.91 -10.83
C GLY A 463 35.84 -15.07 -10.73
N ARG A 464 36.27 -16.18 -10.14
CA ARG A 464 35.48 -17.42 -10.02
C ARG A 464 34.22 -17.24 -9.18
N ALA A 465 34.29 -16.42 -8.12
CA ALA A 465 33.13 -16.16 -7.30
C ALA A 465 32.05 -15.40 -8.07
N ALA A 466 32.42 -14.44 -8.92
CA ALA A 466 31.49 -13.72 -9.79
C ALA A 466 30.78 -14.66 -10.79
N GLN A 467 31.51 -15.66 -11.33
CA GLN A 467 30.91 -16.67 -12.19
C GLN A 467 29.85 -17.49 -11.45
N LYS A 468 30.16 -17.92 -10.22
CA LYS A 468 29.19 -18.67 -9.39
C LYS A 468 27.97 -17.88 -9.02
N VAL A 469 28.12 -16.60 -8.70
CA VAL A 469 26.99 -15.67 -8.47
C VAL A 469 26.11 -15.57 -9.72
N ALA A 470 26.73 -15.39 -10.89
CA ALA A 470 26.02 -15.29 -12.16
C ALA A 470 25.24 -16.57 -12.52
N GLU A 471 25.84 -17.74 -12.37
CA GLU A 471 25.19 -19.04 -12.55
C GLU A 471 23.99 -19.20 -11.60
N LYS A 472 24.16 -18.76 -10.36
CA LYS A 472 23.07 -18.82 -9.36
C LYS A 472 21.90 -17.91 -9.70
N LEU A 473 22.16 -16.66 -10.05
CA LEU A 473 21.11 -15.72 -10.47
C LEU A 473 20.38 -16.21 -11.72
N ARG A 474 21.09 -16.79 -12.68
CA ARG A 474 20.48 -17.42 -13.86
C ARG A 474 19.57 -18.60 -13.49
N SER A 475 19.98 -19.41 -12.51
CA SER A 475 19.15 -20.53 -12.00
C SER A 475 17.86 -20.02 -11.33
N VAL A 476 17.93 -18.95 -10.54
CA VAL A 476 16.75 -18.30 -9.95
C VAL A 476 15.85 -17.73 -11.04
N ALA A 477 16.46 -17.13 -12.06
CA ALA A 477 15.74 -16.52 -13.19
C ALA A 477 15.01 -17.52 -14.09
N ALA A 478 15.29 -18.81 -13.96
CA ALA A 478 14.52 -19.85 -14.66
C ALA A 478 13.05 -19.95 -14.17
N HIS A 479 12.79 -19.49 -12.95
CA HIS A 479 11.47 -19.59 -12.31
C HIS A 479 10.86 -18.25 -11.91
N LYS A 480 11.68 -17.20 -11.82
CA LYS A 480 11.29 -15.85 -11.41
C LYS A 480 11.87 -14.82 -12.37
N GLN A 481 11.29 -13.65 -12.44
CA GLN A 481 11.94 -12.51 -13.07
C GLN A 481 13.04 -11.97 -12.14
N VAL A 482 14.25 -11.84 -12.65
CA VAL A 482 15.41 -11.30 -11.91
C VAL A 482 15.91 -10.06 -12.62
N LEU A 483 16.00 -8.95 -11.92
CA LEU A 483 16.65 -7.71 -12.35
C LEU A 483 17.94 -7.55 -11.56
N CYS A 484 19.06 -7.33 -12.22
CA CYS A 484 20.36 -7.15 -11.56
C CYS A 484 21.09 -5.93 -12.11
N VAL A 485 21.51 -5.05 -11.22
CA VAL A 485 22.44 -3.97 -11.55
C VAL A 485 23.86 -4.45 -11.29
N THR A 486 24.72 -4.40 -12.29
CA THR A 486 26.07 -4.94 -12.16
C THR A 486 27.12 -4.17 -12.97
N HIS A 487 28.36 -4.29 -12.54
CA HIS A 487 29.54 -3.89 -13.30
C HIS A 487 30.43 -5.10 -13.69
N LEU A 488 29.97 -6.34 -13.38
CA LEU A 488 30.72 -7.55 -13.67
C LEU A 488 30.31 -8.16 -15.02
N PRO A 489 31.28 -8.46 -15.90
CA PRO A 489 30.99 -9.05 -17.19
C PRO A 489 30.42 -10.48 -17.11
N GLN A 490 30.71 -11.22 -16.03
CA GLN A 490 30.20 -12.58 -15.79
C GLN A 490 28.67 -12.57 -15.63
N LEU A 491 28.12 -11.60 -14.89
CA LEU A 491 26.68 -11.46 -14.70
C LEU A 491 26.01 -11.00 -15.99
N ALA A 492 26.58 -9.98 -16.66
CA ALA A 492 26.04 -9.42 -17.88
C ALA A 492 26.05 -10.44 -19.05
N ALA A 493 27.04 -11.33 -19.08
CA ALA A 493 27.12 -12.38 -20.10
C ALA A 493 25.99 -13.40 -20.02
N LEU A 494 25.53 -13.75 -18.80
CA LEU A 494 24.49 -14.76 -18.58
C LEU A 494 23.05 -14.19 -18.64
N ALA A 495 22.89 -12.89 -18.86
CA ALA A 495 21.59 -12.24 -18.95
C ALA A 495 20.76 -12.75 -20.14
N ASN A 496 19.46 -12.91 -19.95
CA ASN A 496 18.51 -13.08 -21.04
C ASN A 496 18.31 -11.73 -21.77
N THR A 497 18.11 -10.65 -21.00
CA THR A 497 17.94 -9.28 -21.48
C THR A 497 19.02 -8.40 -20.88
N HIS A 498 19.76 -7.69 -21.74
CA HIS A 498 20.84 -6.80 -21.32
C HIS A 498 20.49 -5.36 -21.70
N LEU A 499 20.36 -4.52 -20.69
CA LEU A 499 20.01 -3.11 -20.78
C LEU A 499 21.23 -2.24 -20.50
N LEU A 500 21.57 -1.34 -21.42
CA LEU A 500 22.66 -0.39 -21.26
C LEU A 500 22.12 0.96 -20.78
N ILE A 501 22.63 1.44 -19.66
CA ILE A 501 22.40 2.76 -19.14
C ILE A 501 23.55 3.67 -19.57
N ALA A 502 23.27 4.64 -20.42
CA ALA A 502 24.27 5.55 -20.95
C ALA A 502 23.92 7.00 -20.64
N LYS A 503 24.97 7.80 -20.32
CA LYS A 503 24.87 9.27 -20.20
C LYS A 503 25.18 9.93 -21.52
N SER A 504 24.45 11.00 -21.81
CA SER A 504 24.77 11.93 -22.88
C SER A 504 24.63 13.37 -22.37
N GLU A 505 25.51 14.24 -22.82
CA GLU A 505 25.38 15.68 -22.55
C GLU A 505 24.78 16.39 -23.77
N ARG A 506 23.74 17.18 -23.54
CA ARG A 506 23.12 18.05 -24.56
C ARG A 506 22.81 19.39 -23.93
N ASN A 507 23.26 20.48 -24.57
CA ASN A 507 23.02 21.86 -24.11
C ASN A 507 23.44 22.11 -22.64
N GLY A 508 24.56 21.55 -22.17
CA GLY A 508 25.06 21.69 -20.80
C GLY A 508 24.22 20.96 -19.74
N ARG A 509 23.37 20.03 -20.15
CA ARG A 509 22.58 19.17 -19.25
C ARG A 509 22.87 17.71 -19.53
N THR A 510 22.89 16.92 -18.46
CA THR A 510 23.05 15.46 -18.53
C THR A 510 21.70 14.77 -18.73
N TYR A 511 21.68 13.82 -19.64
CA TYR A 511 20.56 12.95 -19.95
C TYR A 511 21.00 11.50 -19.82
N THR A 512 20.14 10.68 -19.25
CA THR A 512 20.36 9.24 -19.17
C THR A 512 19.35 8.53 -20.06
N SER A 513 19.83 7.60 -20.86
CA SER A 513 19.01 6.70 -21.68
C SER A 513 19.23 5.26 -21.23
N VAL A 514 18.19 4.44 -21.38
CA VAL A 514 18.24 3.00 -21.14
C VAL A 514 17.85 2.30 -22.44
N THR A 515 18.73 1.48 -22.99
CA THR A 515 18.53 0.81 -24.27
C THR A 515 18.79 -0.68 -24.17
N PRO A 516 17.92 -1.54 -24.73
CA PRO A 516 18.20 -2.97 -24.85
C PRO A 516 19.33 -3.18 -25.85
N LEU A 517 20.25 -4.09 -25.52
CA LEU A 517 21.37 -4.44 -26.38
C LEU A 517 21.07 -5.71 -27.20
N ASP A 518 21.32 -5.62 -28.49
CA ASP A 518 21.43 -6.80 -29.35
C ASP A 518 22.74 -7.57 -29.09
N VAL A 519 22.96 -8.69 -29.76
CA VAL A 519 24.13 -9.55 -29.57
C VAL A 519 25.45 -8.78 -29.77
N GLU A 520 25.52 -7.92 -30.80
CA GLU A 520 26.72 -7.12 -31.06
C GLU A 520 26.90 -6.01 -30.02
N GLY A 521 25.83 -5.37 -29.59
CA GLY A 521 25.82 -4.40 -28.51
C GLY A 521 26.31 -5.02 -27.19
N ARG A 522 25.82 -6.22 -26.85
CA ARG A 522 26.25 -6.98 -25.68
C ARG A 522 27.74 -7.30 -25.73
N LYS A 523 28.23 -7.76 -26.89
CA LYS A 523 29.65 -8.05 -27.09
C LYS A 523 30.53 -6.80 -26.87
N ARG A 524 30.11 -5.64 -27.39
CA ARG A 524 30.81 -4.37 -27.21
C ARG A 524 30.79 -3.91 -25.78
N GLU A 525 29.64 -3.98 -25.13
CA GLU A 525 29.50 -3.56 -23.72
C GLU A 525 30.34 -4.45 -22.78
N LEU A 526 30.30 -5.77 -22.99
CA LEU A 526 31.16 -6.70 -22.24
C LEU A 526 32.66 -6.41 -22.47
N ALA A 527 33.08 -6.15 -23.72
CA ALA A 527 34.46 -5.77 -24.03
C ALA A 527 34.84 -4.44 -23.33
N ARG A 528 33.90 -3.47 -23.25
CA ARG A 528 34.09 -2.22 -22.49
C ARG A 528 34.25 -2.46 -20.99
N ILE A 529 33.44 -3.33 -20.41
CA ILE A 529 33.53 -3.69 -18.98
C ILE A 529 34.90 -4.38 -18.68
N ILE A 530 35.37 -5.24 -19.57
CA ILE A 530 36.63 -5.98 -19.40
C ILE A 530 37.84 -5.08 -19.61
N GLY A 531 37.83 -4.28 -20.68
CA GLY A 531 39.00 -3.52 -21.15
C GLY A 531 38.98 -2.03 -20.84
N GLY A 532 37.94 -1.52 -20.24
CA GLY A 532 37.72 -0.08 -20.03
C GLY A 532 37.39 0.65 -21.34
N THR A 533 37.86 1.89 -21.47
CA THR A 533 37.61 2.74 -22.64
C THR A 533 38.24 2.26 -23.94
N ASN A 534 39.32 1.44 -23.85
CA ASN A 534 40.06 0.92 -24.99
C ASN A 534 39.59 -0.49 -25.35
N ILE A 535 38.63 -0.58 -26.23
CA ILE A 535 38.13 -1.86 -26.75
C ILE A 535 39.16 -2.40 -27.75
N THR A 536 39.81 -3.53 -27.43
CA THR A 536 40.76 -4.22 -28.28
C THR A 536 40.12 -5.46 -28.93
N GLU A 537 40.77 -6.00 -29.98
CA GLU A 537 40.30 -7.25 -30.60
C GLU A 537 40.32 -8.42 -29.62
N THR A 538 41.26 -8.43 -28.68
CA THR A 538 41.36 -9.42 -27.61
C THR A 538 40.18 -9.33 -26.66
N THR A 539 39.82 -8.15 -26.20
CA THR A 539 38.66 -7.96 -25.32
C THR A 539 37.35 -8.32 -26.01
N LEU A 540 37.23 -8.05 -27.31
CA LEU A 540 36.05 -8.47 -28.10
C LEU A 540 35.96 -10.01 -28.22
N LYS A 541 37.07 -10.70 -28.42
CA LYS A 541 37.10 -12.18 -28.43
C LYS A 541 36.73 -12.75 -27.08
N SER A 542 37.29 -12.22 -26.00
CA SER A 542 36.93 -12.65 -24.63
C SER A 542 35.44 -12.40 -24.33
N ALA A 543 34.87 -11.28 -24.74
CA ALA A 543 33.46 -11.00 -24.61
C ALA A 543 32.57 -11.98 -25.41
N GLU A 544 33.00 -12.34 -26.61
CA GLU A 544 32.31 -13.33 -27.45
C GLU A 544 32.36 -14.74 -26.82
N GLU A 545 33.48 -15.15 -26.26
CA GLU A 545 33.62 -16.43 -25.54
C GLU A 545 32.67 -16.47 -24.33
N MET A 546 32.56 -15.38 -23.58
CA MET A 546 31.65 -15.29 -22.44
C MET A 546 30.18 -15.36 -22.84
N LEU A 547 29.78 -14.87 -24.01
CA LEU A 547 28.40 -14.93 -24.50
C LEU A 547 28.01 -16.32 -25.04
N ARG A 548 28.98 -17.22 -25.33
CA ARG A 548 28.72 -18.57 -25.80
C ARG A 548 28.40 -19.59 -24.69
N VAL A 549 28.58 -19.20 -23.43
CA VAL A 549 28.30 -20.01 -22.23
C VAL A 549 26.83 -19.81 -21.80
#